data_9536958fceca0f9b10930d4dc354aabf
#
_entry.id   9536958fceca0f9b10930d4dc354aabf
#
_cell.length_a   1.000
_cell.length_b   1.000
_cell.length_c   1.000
_cell.angle_alpha   90.00
_cell.angle_beta   90.00
_cell.angle_gamma   90.00
#
_symmetry.space_group_name_H-M   'P 1'
#
loop_
_entity.id
_entity.type
_entity.pdbx_description
1 polymer ?
#
loop_
_entity_poly.entity_id
_entity_poly.type
_entity_poly.pdbx_seq_one_letter_code
_entity_poly.pdbx_strand_id
1 'polypeptide(L)'
;MTIGPPEKKLSFFRKKWYNHTERVIEDTAGGEIMPGFTKNAIKKEFLRLLDEKPLSQITVKNIVEACGINRNSFYYHYQDIPALIEEIVREQADRFIADYPDIGSMEEAINAVVDFCSRNRRAILHIYKSVNRDIFEDYLWKICDYVLSAYAKTAFKGHRVSESDRRLILDYYGFQCFGICISWLNKGMKEDVREKIARFHELEKGFVEEMIRRAEET
;
A
#
# COMPACT_ATOMS: atom_id res chain seq x y z
N MET A 1 28.07 9.40 -17.21
CA MET A 1 26.94 8.73 -17.88
C MET A 1 25.69 9.08 -17.11
N THR A 2 24.89 9.98 -17.64
CA THR A 2 23.68 10.50 -17.02
C THR A 2 22.56 9.53 -17.29
N ILE A 3 22.08 8.85 -16.25
CA ILE A 3 20.91 7.97 -16.33
C ILE A 3 19.67 8.88 -16.18
N GLY A 4 18.97 9.13 -17.29
CA GLY A 4 17.73 9.90 -17.30
C GLY A 4 16.59 9.18 -16.53
N PRO A 5 15.58 9.93 -16.04
CA PRO A 5 14.53 9.38 -15.20
C PRO A 5 13.65 8.39 -15.97
N PRO A 6 13.10 7.36 -15.30
CA PRO A 6 12.32 6.29 -15.92
C PRO A 6 10.88 6.70 -16.22
N GLU A 7 10.68 7.71 -17.09
CA GLU A 7 9.32 8.14 -17.50
C GLU A 7 8.48 7.05 -18.17
N LYS A 8 9.12 6.05 -18.79
CA LYS A 8 8.41 4.95 -19.46
C LYS A 8 7.77 3.94 -18.51
N LYS A 9 8.30 3.77 -17.28
CA LYS A 9 7.66 2.93 -16.25
C LYS A 9 6.43 3.62 -15.62
N LEU A 10 6.43 4.93 -15.51
CA LEU A 10 5.35 5.73 -14.93
C LEU A 10 4.04 5.67 -15.77
N SER A 11 4.16 5.64 -17.10
CA SER A 11 2.97 5.53 -17.99
C SER A 11 2.34 4.13 -17.94
N PHE A 12 3.15 3.10 -17.70
CA PHE A 12 2.70 1.71 -17.62
C PHE A 12 1.83 1.44 -16.39
N PHE A 13 2.20 1.99 -15.21
CA PHE A 13 1.44 1.80 -13.97
C PHE A 13 0.11 2.57 -13.96
N ARG A 14 0.08 3.80 -14.47
CA ARG A 14 -1.16 4.58 -14.62
C ARG A 14 -2.14 3.88 -15.59
N LYS A 15 -1.62 3.30 -16.68
CA LYS A 15 -2.39 2.50 -17.64
C LYS A 15 -2.87 1.18 -17.04
N LYS A 16 -2.04 0.48 -16.24
CA LYS A 16 -2.39 -0.80 -15.63
C LYS A 16 -3.50 -0.65 -14.57
N TRP A 17 -3.52 0.45 -13.83
CA TRP A 17 -4.58 0.73 -12.84
C TRP A 17 -5.93 1.09 -13.49
N TYR A 18 -5.90 1.86 -14.57
CA TYR A 18 -7.09 2.24 -15.36
C TYR A 18 -7.54 1.12 -16.31
N ASN A 19 -6.60 0.42 -16.98
CA ASN A 19 -6.91 -0.59 -18.00
C ASN A 19 -7.35 -1.94 -17.43
N HIS A 20 -7.12 -2.25 -16.15
CA HIS A 20 -7.69 -3.47 -15.55
C HIS A 20 -9.20 -3.33 -15.33
N THR A 21 -9.67 -2.10 -15.13
CA THR A 21 -11.11 -1.80 -15.11
C THR A 21 -11.72 -1.74 -16.51
N GLU A 22 -10.95 -1.37 -17.55
CA GLU A 22 -11.44 -1.32 -18.93
C GLU A 22 -11.52 -2.70 -19.60
N ARG A 23 -10.59 -3.63 -19.34
CA ARG A 23 -10.63 -4.99 -19.90
C ARG A 23 -11.85 -5.82 -19.46
N VAL A 24 -12.47 -5.47 -18.33
CA VAL A 24 -13.70 -6.13 -17.86
C VAL A 24 -14.94 -5.58 -18.56
N ILE A 25 -14.84 -4.41 -19.22
CA ILE A 25 -15.98 -3.75 -19.89
C ILE A 25 -16.18 -4.28 -21.34
N GLU A 26 -15.13 -4.76 -21.99
CA GLU A 26 -15.23 -5.21 -23.41
C GLU A 26 -15.84 -6.60 -23.58
N ASP A 27 -15.96 -7.40 -22.52
CA ASP A 27 -16.44 -8.81 -22.63
C ASP A 27 -17.95 -9.00 -22.32
N THR A 28 -18.74 -7.94 -22.14
CA THR A 28 -20.16 -8.08 -21.80
C THR A 28 -21.11 -7.29 -22.67
N ALA A 29 -21.25 -7.73 -23.93
CA ALA A 29 -22.46 -7.52 -24.71
C ALA A 29 -23.41 -8.74 -24.53
N GLY A 30 -23.94 -8.94 -23.31
CA GLY A 30 -24.86 -10.03 -23.00
C GLY A 30 -25.28 -10.01 -21.55
N GLY A 31 -26.42 -9.52 -21.31
CA GLY A 31 -27.32 -9.28 -20.16
C GLY A 31 -27.27 -10.14 -18.89
N GLU A 32 -26.16 -10.64 -18.38
CA GLU A 32 -26.05 -11.15 -17.01
C GLU A 32 -25.00 -10.37 -16.24
N ILE A 33 -25.44 -9.63 -15.21
CA ILE A 33 -24.55 -8.87 -14.29
C ILE A 33 -23.81 -9.90 -13.43
N MET A 34 -22.58 -10.24 -13.81
CA MET A 34 -21.73 -11.11 -12.99
C MET A 34 -21.46 -10.44 -11.62
N PRO A 35 -21.53 -11.17 -10.49
CA PRO A 35 -21.32 -10.61 -9.14
C PRO A 35 -20.01 -9.81 -8.97
N GLY A 36 -18.95 -10.17 -9.71
CA GLY A 36 -17.67 -9.45 -9.70
C GLY A 36 -17.71 -8.07 -10.36
N PHE A 37 -18.60 -7.84 -11.33
CA PHE A 37 -18.72 -6.56 -12.03
C PHE A 37 -19.25 -5.45 -11.12
N THR A 38 -20.35 -5.72 -10.40
CA THR A 38 -20.96 -4.77 -9.47
C THR A 38 -20.00 -4.39 -8.35
N LYS A 39 -19.28 -5.35 -7.80
CA LYS A 39 -18.30 -5.14 -6.74
C LYS A 39 -17.15 -4.23 -7.17
N ASN A 40 -16.62 -4.44 -8.36
CA ASN A 40 -15.57 -3.61 -8.95
C ASN A 40 -16.06 -2.20 -9.28
N ALA A 41 -17.30 -2.06 -9.78
CA ALA A 41 -17.93 -0.77 -10.03
C ALA A 41 -18.08 0.04 -8.74
N ILE A 42 -18.54 -0.58 -7.65
CA ILE A 42 -18.65 0.05 -6.33
C ILE A 42 -17.29 0.58 -5.85
N LYS A 43 -16.23 -0.23 -5.91
CA LYS A 43 -14.86 0.18 -5.51
C LYS A 43 -14.34 1.33 -6.37
N LYS A 44 -14.52 1.24 -7.69
CA LYS A 44 -14.07 2.28 -8.63
C LYS A 44 -14.74 3.62 -8.34
N GLU A 45 -16.05 3.64 -8.22
CA GLU A 45 -16.78 4.86 -7.96
C GLU A 45 -16.52 5.42 -6.56
N PHE A 46 -16.35 4.57 -5.56
CA PHE A 46 -15.95 5.01 -4.23
C PHE A 46 -14.57 5.69 -4.23
N LEU A 47 -13.57 5.11 -4.91
CA LEU A 47 -12.23 5.72 -5.03
C LEU A 47 -12.29 7.05 -5.81
N ARG A 48 -13.09 7.14 -6.87
CA ARG A 48 -13.33 8.40 -7.59
C ARG A 48 -13.94 9.47 -6.67
N LEU A 49 -14.94 9.10 -5.88
CA LEU A 49 -15.54 10.01 -4.90
C LEU A 49 -14.56 10.45 -3.81
N LEU A 50 -13.64 9.58 -3.38
CA LEU A 50 -12.57 9.92 -2.43
C LEU A 50 -11.56 10.93 -3.00
N ASP A 51 -11.35 10.94 -4.30
CA ASP A 51 -10.51 11.95 -4.94
C ASP A 51 -11.19 13.33 -5.01
N GLU A 52 -12.53 13.35 -5.02
CA GLU A 52 -13.31 14.58 -5.15
C GLU A 52 -13.67 15.23 -3.82
N LYS A 53 -13.97 14.41 -2.78
CA LYS A 53 -14.48 14.91 -1.50
C LYS A 53 -14.03 14.05 -0.31
N PRO A 54 -14.00 14.65 0.92
CA PRO A 54 -13.67 13.92 2.14
C PRO A 54 -14.58 12.72 2.38
N LEU A 55 -14.02 11.66 3.01
CA LEU A 55 -14.78 10.44 3.33
C LEU A 55 -16.05 10.72 4.14
N SER A 56 -16.02 11.71 5.06
CA SER A 56 -17.18 12.11 5.85
C SER A 56 -18.39 12.61 5.05
N GLN A 57 -18.16 12.97 3.78
CA GLN A 57 -19.20 13.45 2.86
C GLN A 57 -19.64 12.36 1.86
N ILE A 58 -19.06 11.16 1.94
CA ILE A 58 -19.41 10.03 1.07
C ILE A 58 -20.44 9.16 1.79
N THR A 59 -21.55 8.92 1.13
CA THR A 59 -22.64 8.07 1.63
C THR A 59 -22.88 6.91 0.68
N VAL A 60 -23.51 5.84 1.16
CA VAL A 60 -23.96 4.73 0.30
C VAL A 60 -24.84 5.25 -0.84
N LYS A 61 -25.67 6.27 -0.58
CA LYS A 61 -26.50 6.91 -1.64
C LYS A 61 -25.62 7.45 -2.77
N ASN A 62 -24.56 8.20 -2.44
CA ASN A 62 -23.67 8.74 -3.47
C ASN A 62 -23.00 7.65 -4.30
N ILE A 63 -22.59 6.55 -3.67
CA ILE A 63 -21.93 5.42 -4.33
C ILE A 63 -22.89 4.73 -5.30
N VAL A 64 -24.10 4.39 -4.85
CA VAL A 64 -25.04 3.64 -5.68
C VAL A 64 -25.59 4.49 -6.83
N GLU A 65 -25.80 5.80 -6.63
CA GLU A 65 -26.17 6.73 -7.69
C GLU A 65 -25.07 6.83 -8.76
N ALA A 66 -23.81 6.92 -8.33
CA ALA A 66 -22.66 6.98 -9.27
C ALA A 66 -22.48 5.66 -10.03
N CYS A 67 -22.79 4.51 -9.42
CA CYS A 67 -22.73 3.21 -10.08
C CYS A 67 -23.96 2.87 -10.93
N GLY A 68 -25.06 3.62 -10.81
CA GLY A 68 -26.32 3.28 -11.46
C GLY A 68 -27.00 2.02 -10.90
N ILE A 69 -26.77 1.70 -9.60
CA ILE A 69 -27.32 0.52 -8.91
C ILE A 69 -28.25 0.95 -7.78
N ASN A 70 -29.01 -0.02 -7.21
CA ASN A 70 -29.82 0.23 -6.04
C ASN A 70 -29.08 -0.06 -4.73
N ARG A 71 -29.62 0.40 -3.59
CA ARG A 71 -29.01 0.19 -2.26
C ARG A 71 -28.89 -1.29 -1.88
N ASN A 72 -29.85 -2.12 -2.27
CA ASN A 72 -29.80 -3.55 -1.97
C ASN A 72 -28.60 -4.22 -2.64
N SER A 73 -28.23 -3.79 -3.86
CA SER A 73 -27.03 -4.28 -4.55
C SER A 73 -25.76 -3.90 -3.79
N PHE A 74 -25.69 -2.72 -3.17
CA PHE A 74 -24.56 -2.36 -2.30
C PHE A 74 -24.51 -3.28 -1.07
N TYR A 75 -25.62 -3.40 -0.33
CA TYR A 75 -25.67 -4.18 0.91
C TYR A 75 -25.55 -5.69 0.69
N TYR A 76 -25.77 -6.19 -0.51
CA TYR A 76 -25.42 -7.55 -0.90
C TYR A 76 -23.90 -7.81 -0.87
N HIS A 77 -23.08 -6.80 -1.21
CA HIS A 77 -21.64 -6.93 -1.27
C HIS A 77 -20.92 -6.42 -0.02
N TYR A 78 -21.42 -5.37 0.61
CA TYR A 78 -20.79 -4.70 1.75
C TYR A 78 -21.79 -4.34 2.82
N GLN A 79 -21.50 -4.69 4.06
CA GLN A 79 -22.34 -4.31 5.20
C GLN A 79 -22.46 -2.79 5.35
N ASP A 80 -21.33 -2.07 5.13
CA ASP A 80 -21.19 -0.64 5.28
C ASP A 80 -19.98 -0.10 4.49
N ILE A 81 -19.72 1.21 4.59
CA ILE A 81 -18.54 1.84 3.97
C ILE A 81 -17.23 1.38 4.63
N PRO A 82 -17.08 1.22 5.95
CA PRO A 82 -15.90 0.61 6.56
C PRO A 82 -15.52 -0.74 5.96
N ALA A 83 -16.47 -1.65 5.75
CA ALA A 83 -16.21 -2.95 5.12
C ALA A 83 -15.71 -2.82 3.67
N LEU A 84 -16.23 -1.84 2.92
CA LEU A 84 -15.72 -1.51 1.58
C LEU A 84 -14.28 -0.98 1.64
N ILE A 85 -13.96 -0.09 2.60
CA ILE A 85 -12.61 0.45 2.80
C ILE A 85 -11.64 -0.67 3.14
N GLU A 86 -11.99 -1.54 4.09
CA GLU A 86 -11.14 -2.66 4.50
C GLU A 86 -10.79 -3.55 3.32
N GLU A 87 -11.76 -3.91 2.48
CA GLU A 87 -11.49 -4.71 1.30
C GLU A 87 -10.57 -4.00 0.31
N ILE A 88 -10.80 -2.70 0.06
CA ILE A 88 -9.94 -1.92 -0.85
C ILE A 88 -8.51 -1.85 -0.32
N VAL A 89 -8.32 -1.54 0.97
CA VAL A 89 -6.98 -1.41 1.57
C VAL A 89 -6.26 -2.77 1.54
N ARG A 90 -6.95 -3.86 1.88
CA ARG A 90 -6.42 -5.21 1.79
C ARG A 90 -5.97 -5.55 0.38
N GLU A 91 -6.83 -5.35 -0.62
CA GLU A 91 -6.48 -5.64 -2.02
C GLU A 91 -5.31 -4.82 -2.55
N GLN A 92 -5.18 -3.56 -2.10
CA GLN A 92 -4.03 -2.73 -2.48
C GLN A 92 -2.73 -3.23 -1.84
N ALA A 93 -2.78 -3.68 -0.58
CA ALA A 93 -1.65 -4.30 0.10
C ALA A 93 -1.23 -5.61 -0.58
N ASP A 94 -2.20 -6.49 -0.86
CA ASP A 94 -1.95 -7.77 -1.54
C ASP A 94 -1.35 -7.56 -2.95
N ARG A 95 -1.83 -6.55 -3.68
CA ARG A 95 -1.27 -6.18 -4.99
C ARG A 95 0.15 -5.63 -4.87
N PHE A 96 0.41 -4.77 -3.90
CA PHE A 96 1.76 -4.29 -3.65
C PHE A 96 2.72 -5.46 -3.41
N ILE A 97 2.33 -6.39 -2.56
CA ILE A 97 3.10 -7.61 -2.28
C ILE A 97 3.33 -8.44 -3.55
N ALA A 98 2.29 -8.64 -4.36
CA ALA A 98 2.39 -9.41 -5.59
C ALA A 98 3.22 -8.73 -6.69
N ASP A 99 3.20 -7.40 -6.76
CA ASP A 99 3.97 -6.63 -7.76
C ASP A 99 5.47 -6.55 -7.42
N TYR A 100 5.86 -6.84 -6.16
CA TYR A 100 7.25 -6.81 -5.67
C TYR A 100 7.63 -8.14 -4.98
N PRO A 101 7.61 -9.28 -5.70
CA PRO A 101 7.90 -10.59 -5.11
C PRO A 101 9.36 -10.73 -4.65
N ASP A 102 10.28 -10.03 -5.33
CA ASP A 102 11.70 -9.98 -5.01
C ASP A 102 12.13 -8.53 -4.80
N ILE A 103 12.47 -8.19 -3.58
CA ILE A 103 13.00 -6.89 -3.21
C ILE A 103 14.53 -7.00 -3.21
N GLY A 104 15.17 -6.43 -4.22
CA GLY A 104 16.61 -6.50 -4.40
C GLY A 104 17.38 -5.61 -3.41
N SER A 105 16.74 -4.52 -2.95
CA SER A 105 17.33 -3.61 -1.96
C SER A 105 16.25 -2.90 -1.15
N MET A 106 16.62 -2.45 0.06
CA MET A 106 15.75 -1.63 0.89
C MET A 106 15.36 -0.32 0.21
N GLU A 107 16.28 0.28 -0.55
CA GLU A 107 16.02 1.50 -1.31
C GLU A 107 14.94 1.30 -2.38
N GLU A 108 15.00 0.19 -3.11
CA GLU A 108 13.98 -0.15 -4.12
C GLU A 108 12.60 -0.33 -3.47
N ALA A 109 12.53 -1.04 -2.34
CA ALA A 109 11.31 -1.23 -1.58
C ALA A 109 10.69 0.08 -1.10
N ILE A 110 11.51 0.95 -0.50
CA ILE A 110 11.06 2.25 0.00
C ILE A 110 10.56 3.14 -1.14
N ASN A 111 11.29 3.21 -2.25
CA ASN A 111 10.89 3.99 -3.40
C ASN A 111 9.55 3.49 -3.97
N ALA A 112 9.33 2.20 -4.02
CA ALA A 112 8.07 1.61 -4.45
C ALA A 112 6.88 2.03 -3.54
N VAL A 113 7.05 1.94 -2.21
CA VAL A 113 6.04 2.37 -1.23
C VAL A 113 5.75 3.87 -1.34
N VAL A 114 6.81 4.69 -1.40
CA VAL A 114 6.65 6.16 -1.51
C VAL A 114 5.96 6.54 -2.81
N ASP A 115 6.29 5.89 -3.92
CA ASP A 115 5.64 6.11 -5.20
C ASP A 115 4.17 5.71 -5.18
N PHE A 116 3.85 4.56 -4.61
CA PHE A 116 2.46 4.12 -4.43
C PHE A 116 1.66 5.12 -3.60
N CYS A 117 2.17 5.49 -2.43
CA CYS A 117 1.52 6.45 -1.54
C CYS A 117 1.35 7.83 -2.18
N SER A 118 2.37 8.33 -2.89
CA SER A 118 2.33 9.65 -3.55
C SER A 118 1.27 9.72 -4.65
N ARG A 119 1.11 8.65 -5.43
CA ARG A 119 0.07 8.56 -6.48
C ARG A 119 -1.34 8.53 -5.92
N ASN A 120 -1.53 7.90 -4.77
CA ASN A 120 -2.83 7.73 -4.13
C ASN A 120 -3.04 8.69 -2.94
N ARG A 121 -2.27 9.78 -2.88
CA ARG A 121 -2.16 10.66 -1.72
C ARG A 121 -3.50 11.15 -1.18
N ARG A 122 -4.43 11.58 -2.04
CA ARG A 122 -5.74 12.10 -1.61
C ARG A 122 -6.56 11.01 -0.91
N ALA A 123 -6.74 9.87 -1.57
CA ALA A 123 -7.49 8.74 -1.04
C ALA A 123 -6.88 8.25 0.28
N ILE A 124 -5.55 8.08 0.33
CA ILE A 124 -4.83 7.66 1.53
C ILE A 124 -5.05 8.65 2.68
N LEU A 125 -4.89 9.96 2.45
CA LEU A 125 -5.08 10.96 3.50
C LEU A 125 -6.54 11.07 3.96
N HIS A 126 -7.52 10.85 3.07
CA HIS A 126 -8.93 10.84 3.47
C HIS A 126 -9.27 9.63 4.35
N ILE A 127 -8.74 8.44 4.03
CA ILE A 127 -8.90 7.25 4.86
C ILE A 127 -8.16 7.41 6.18
N TYR A 128 -6.89 7.81 6.14
CA TYR A 128 -6.03 7.98 7.32
C TYR A 128 -6.56 9.01 8.33
N LYS A 129 -7.22 10.07 7.86
CA LYS A 129 -7.84 11.11 8.70
C LYS A 129 -9.28 10.79 9.09
N SER A 130 -9.79 9.62 8.78
CA SER A 130 -11.14 9.19 9.11
C SER A 130 -11.17 8.33 10.38
N VAL A 131 -12.37 7.91 10.76
CA VAL A 131 -12.59 6.92 11.84
C VAL A 131 -12.10 5.51 11.51
N ASN A 132 -11.70 5.25 10.26
CA ASN A 132 -11.19 3.96 9.79
C ASN A 132 -9.65 3.95 9.72
N ARG A 133 -9.00 4.79 10.50
CA ARG A 133 -7.55 4.92 10.55
C ARG A 133 -6.87 3.64 11.01
N ASP A 134 -7.45 2.96 11.97
CA ASP A 134 -7.00 1.68 12.51
C ASP A 134 -6.86 0.62 11.41
N ILE A 135 -7.87 0.47 10.56
CA ILE A 135 -7.83 -0.45 9.41
C ILE A 135 -6.64 -0.12 8.51
N PHE A 136 -6.41 1.16 8.22
CA PHE A 136 -5.30 1.59 7.39
C PHE A 136 -3.95 1.29 8.04
N GLU A 137 -3.79 1.54 9.34
CA GLU A 137 -2.56 1.29 10.08
C GLU A 137 -2.22 -0.19 10.15
N ASP A 138 -3.22 -1.07 10.34
CA ASP A 138 -3.03 -2.53 10.32
C ASP A 138 -2.47 -3.03 8.99
N TYR A 139 -3.00 -2.53 7.87
CA TYR A 139 -2.50 -2.93 6.56
C TYR A 139 -1.16 -2.27 6.20
N LEU A 140 -0.91 -1.05 6.65
CA LEU A 140 0.40 -0.42 6.54
C LEU A 140 1.47 -1.24 7.27
N TRP A 141 1.15 -1.72 8.48
CA TRP A 141 2.05 -2.60 9.23
C TRP A 141 2.35 -3.89 8.46
N LYS A 142 1.35 -4.53 7.87
CA LYS A 142 1.54 -5.73 7.04
C LYS A 142 2.47 -5.49 5.84
N ILE A 143 2.37 -4.32 5.20
CA ILE A 143 3.28 -3.94 4.11
C ILE A 143 4.71 -3.76 4.63
N CYS A 144 4.90 -3.07 5.75
CA CYS A 144 6.21 -2.90 6.37
C CYS A 144 6.84 -4.25 6.73
N ASP A 145 6.09 -5.12 7.40
CA ASP A 145 6.54 -6.47 7.78
C ASP A 145 6.93 -7.32 6.56
N TYR A 146 6.13 -7.27 5.49
CA TYR A 146 6.43 -7.96 4.23
C TYR A 146 7.75 -7.49 3.62
N VAL A 147 7.93 -6.17 3.47
CA VAL A 147 9.12 -5.56 2.86
C VAL A 147 10.37 -5.97 3.63
N LEU A 148 10.33 -5.90 4.96
CA LEU A 148 11.44 -6.27 5.83
C LEU A 148 11.72 -7.77 5.80
N SER A 149 10.69 -8.60 5.81
CA SER A 149 10.82 -10.07 5.71
C SER A 149 11.42 -10.50 4.37
N ALA A 150 11.11 -9.80 3.29
CA ALA A 150 11.72 -10.05 1.98
C ALA A 150 13.21 -9.66 1.98
N TYR A 151 13.56 -8.49 2.54
CA TYR A 151 14.95 -8.04 2.68
C TYR A 151 15.76 -8.96 3.61
N ALA A 152 15.16 -9.46 4.68
CA ALA A 152 15.80 -10.35 5.65
C ALA A 152 16.39 -11.62 5.01
N LYS A 153 15.78 -12.14 3.96
CA LYS A 153 16.29 -13.31 3.22
C LYS A 153 17.70 -13.07 2.69
N THR A 154 18.01 -11.84 2.31
CA THR A 154 19.34 -11.44 1.84
C THR A 154 20.25 -11.05 3.01
N ALA A 155 19.78 -10.25 3.96
CA ALA A 155 20.56 -9.75 5.09
C ALA A 155 21.07 -10.86 6.02
N PHE A 156 20.26 -11.88 6.27
CA PHE A 156 20.64 -13.02 7.14
C PHE A 156 21.27 -14.19 6.39
N LYS A 157 21.53 -14.05 5.09
CA LYS A 157 22.09 -15.16 4.30
C LYS A 157 23.52 -15.49 4.77
N GLY A 158 23.71 -16.73 5.22
CA GLY A 158 25.00 -17.22 5.70
C GLY A 158 25.25 -16.99 7.20
N HIS A 159 24.35 -16.29 7.89
CA HIS A 159 24.45 -16.00 9.32
C HIS A 159 23.65 -17.00 10.16
N ARG A 160 24.21 -17.40 11.32
CA ARG A 160 23.59 -18.32 12.29
C ARG A 160 22.97 -17.52 13.44
N VAL A 161 21.84 -16.90 13.16
CA VAL A 161 21.09 -16.10 14.14
C VAL A 161 19.86 -16.88 14.60
N SER A 162 19.56 -16.86 15.90
CA SER A 162 18.34 -17.48 16.43
C SER A 162 17.10 -16.86 15.82
N GLU A 163 15.98 -17.63 15.73
CA GLU A 163 14.73 -17.09 15.19
C GLU A 163 14.19 -15.93 16.05
N SER A 164 14.40 -15.98 17.37
CA SER A 164 14.02 -14.89 18.28
C SER A 164 14.78 -13.60 18.00
N ASP A 165 16.11 -13.67 17.84
CA ASP A 165 16.94 -12.48 17.57
C ASP A 165 16.68 -11.94 16.17
N ARG A 166 16.50 -12.84 15.20
CA ARG A 166 16.10 -12.45 13.85
C ARG A 166 14.79 -11.66 13.88
N ARG A 167 13.79 -12.11 14.63
CA ARG A 167 12.52 -11.42 14.77
C ARG A 167 12.70 -10.06 15.46
N LEU A 168 13.51 -9.96 16.51
CA LEU A 168 13.80 -8.70 17.20
C LEU A 168 14.46 -7.66 16.27
N ILE A 169 15.42 -8.09 15.45
CA ILE A 169 16.06 -7.21 14.47
C ILE A 169 15.05 -6.71 13.44
N LEU A 170 14.16 -7.58 12.92
CA LEU A 170 13.13 -7.20 11.99
C LEU A 170 12.10 -6.25 12.62
N ASP A 171 11.68 -6.50 13.86
CA ASP A 171 10.76 -5.63 14.58
C ASP A 171 11.36 -4.23 14.80
N TYR A 172 12.65 -4.12 15.12
CA TYR A 172 13.35 -2.84 15.26
C TYR A 172 13.22 -1.99 13.97
N TYR A 173 13.54 -2.56 12.82
CA TYR A 173 13.41 -1.87 11.54
C TYR A 173 11.93 -1.68 11.14
N GLY A 174 11.04 -2.59 11.54
CA GLY A 174 9.59 -2.47 11.34
C GLY A 174 9.01 -1.25 12.05
N PHE A 175 9.35 -1.06 13.31
CA PHE A 175 8.93 0.12 14.08
C PHE A 175 9.45 1.42 13.48
N GLN A 176 10.69 1.44 13.00
CA GLN A 176 11.28 2.58 12.33
C GLN A 176 10.55 2.89 11.02
N CYS A 177 10.35 1.91 10.15
CA CYS A 177 9.65 2.04 8.89
C CYS A 177 8.22 2.55 9.10
N PHE A 178 7.47 1.91 9.99
CA PHE A 178 6.11 2.30 10.33
C PHE A 178 6.05 3.72 10.91
N GLY A 179 6.94 4.05 11.86
CA GLY A 179 7.02 5.38 12.47
C GLY A 179 7.32 6.49 11.46
N ILE A 180 8.19 6.23 10.47
CA ILE A 180 8.48 7.16 9.38
C ILE A 180 7.23 7.38 8.52
N CYS A 181 6.53 6.31 8.15
CA CYS A 181 5.30 6.38 7.37
C CYS A 181 4.22 7.18 8.11
N ILE A 182 3.98 6.88 9.38
CA ILE A 182 2.99 7.60 10.22
C ILE A 182 3.36 9.08 10.36
N SER A 183 4.64 9.40 10.60
CA SER A 183 5.12 10.79 10.67
C SER A 183 4.86 11.53 9.35
N TRP A 184 5.12 10.89 8.21
CA TRP A 184 4.88 11.46 6.90
C TRP A 184 3.40 11.69 6.61
N LEU A 185 2.54 10.73 6.95
CA LEU A 185 1.08 10.84 6.85
C LEU A 185 0.52 11.97 7.72
N ASN A 186 0.98 12.09 8.97
CA ASN A 186 0.59 13.16 9.89
C ASN A 186 0.94 14.56 9.35
N LYS A 187 2.06 14.69 8.64
CA LYS A 187 2.46 15.92 7.95
C LYS A 187 1.75 16.12 6.60
N GLY A 188 0.80 15.25 6.27
CA GLY A 188 0.02 15.31 5.04
C GLY A 188 0.81 14.97 3.80
N MET A 189 1.88 14.17 3.93
CA MET A 189 2.72 13.72 2.80
C MET A 189 3.23 14.89 1.93
N LYS A 190 3.64 16.01 2.57
CA LYS A 190 4.07 17.23 1.86
C LYS A 190 5.56 17.25 1.54
N GLU A 191 6.38 16.59 2.37
CA GLU A 191 7.83 16.49 2.21
C GLU A 191 8.22 15.27 1.39
N ASP A 192 9.34 15.31 0.66
CA ASP A 192 9.92 14.10 0.08
C ASP A 192 10.63 13.31 1.19
N VAL A 193 10.00 12.21 1.58
CA VAL A 193 10.50 11.35 2.65
C VAL A 193 11.76 10.56 2.23
N ARG A 194 12.08 10.48 0.92
CA ARG A 194 13.23 9.74 0.40
C ARG A 194 14.55 10.29 0.89
N GLU A 195 14.72 11.62 0.90
CA GLU A 195 15.94 12.27 1.41
C GLU A 195 16.19 11.91 2.88
N LYS A 196 15.12 11.93 3.68
CA LYS A 196 15.19 11.55 5.09
C LYS A 196 15.58 10.09 5.28
N ILE A 197 15.00 9.18 4.48
CA ILE A 197 15.28 7.76 4.52
C ILE A 197 16.72 7.48 4.07
N ALA A 198 17.18 8.10 2.98
CA ALA A 198 18.54 7.99 2.51
C ALA A 198 19.54 8.45 3.59
N ARG A 199 19.23 9.55 4.31
CA ARG A 199 20.07 10.02 5.41
C ARG A 199 20.09 9.06 6.59
N PHE A 200 18.96 8.45 6.96
CA PHE A 200 18.94 7.40 7.97
C PHE A 200 19.81 6.22 7.57
N HIS A 201 19.68 5.75 6.32
CA HIS A 201 20.49 4.64 5.82
C HIS A 201 22.01 4.93 5.87
N GLU A 202 22.43 6.15 5.53
CA GLU A 202 23.83 6.56 5.67
C GLU A 202 24.31 6.53 7.13
N LEU A 203 23.48 7.02 8.07
CA LEU A 203 23.83 7.07 9.48
C LEU A 203 23.85 5.68 10.14
N GLU A 204 23.05 4.75 9.63
CA GLU A 204 22.94 3.38 10.14
C GLU A 204 23.83 2.38 9.41
N LYS A 205 24.67 2.87 8.51
CA LYS A 205 25.57 2.01 7.73
C LYS A 205 26.46 1.13 8.64
N GLY A 206 26.37 -0.18 8.46
CA GLY A 206 27.07 -1.18 9.30
C GLY A 206 26.31 -1.56 10.56
N PHE A 207 25.18 -0.94 10.88
CA PHE A 207 24.46 -1.21 12.12
C PHE A 207 23.73 -2.56 12.09
N VAL A 208 23.11 -2.92 10.96
CA VAL A 208 22.46 -4.22 10.81
C VAL A 208 23.48 -5.37 10.88
N GLU A 209 24.63 -5.22 10.25
CA GLU A 209 25.74 -6.19 10.30
C GLU A 209 26.25 -6.38 11.72
N GLU A 210 26.38 -5.31 12.50
CA GLU A 210 26.79 -5.36 13.90
C GLU A 210 25.72 -6.03 14.78
N MET A 211 24.43 -5.77 14.55
CA MET A 211 23.35 -6.46 15.26
C MET A 211 23.38 -7.96 14.98
N ILE A 212 23.55 -8.35 13.71
CA ILE A 212 23.65 -9.76 13.29
C ILE A 212 24.87 -10.42 13.96
N ARG A 213 26.04 -9.78 13.92
CA ARG A 213 27.28 -10.29 14.55
C ARG A 213 27.09 -10.55 16.06
N ARG A 214 26.45 -9.63 16.78
CA ARG A 214 26.15 -9.79 18.21
C ARG A 214 25.17 -10.93 18.48
N ALA A 215 24.19 -11.09 17.62
CA ALA A 215 23.21 -12.17 17.73
C ALA A 215 23.79 -13.56 17.40
N GLU A 216 24.92 -13.65 16.68
CA GLU A 216 25.66 -14.90 16.45
C GLU A 216 26.52 -15.33 17.64
N GLU A 217 26.88 -14.38 18.52
CA GLU A 217 27.74 -14.61 19.69
C GLU A 217 26.95 -15.09 20.92
N THR A 218 25.59 -15.13 20.84
CA THR A 218 24.70 -15.52 21.91
C THR A 218 24.21 -16.93 21.74
#